data_27d324fed0e408a4b3a8b8623bbb98b5
#
_entry.id   27d324fed0e408a4b3a8b8623bbb98b5
#
_cell.length_a   1.000
_cell.length_b   1.000
_cell.length_c   1.000
_cell.angle_alpha   90.00
_cell.angle_beta   90.00
_cell.angle_gamma   90.00
#
_symmetry.space_group_name_H-M   'P 1'
#
loop_
_entity.id
_entity.type
_entity.pdbx_description
1 polymer ?
#
loop_
_entity_poly.entity_id
_entity_poly.type
_entity_poly.pdbx_seq_one_letter_code
_entity_poly.pdbx_strand_id
1 'polypeptide(L)'
;CIRDRLERVLAAGGDAAKTVFSGVGKRRDEIERALEAGIRCFNVESFAELELIEQVAGAHGTSAPVSLRVNPDVDARTHPYISTGLKENKFGISIDDALLAYQRAAEAEHIDVLGIDCHIGSQLTEIAPFVDALERVLALADRLAEKGIVLKHLDMGGGLGIRYRDEEPPQPAEHAAALARHLQGRDLEILIEPGRAIAGNAGILLTEVLFLKHHEHRNFAVVDAAMNDLMRPSLYSAWQEIIPLKQRQDESSDTAASVKSYDVVGPVCETGDFLGKDRDLALEQGDILAVRSSGAYGFSMSSNYNTRPRAAEIMVDGDVATVVRERETLLKLMQGEHILPV
;
A
#
# COMPACT_ATOMS: atom_id res chain seq x y z
N CYS A 1 2.15 -1.19 10.63
CA CYS A 1 1.43 -2.50 10.51
C CYS A 1 0.13 -2.45 11.30
N ILE A 2 -0.85 -3.27 10.93
CA ILE A 2 -2.00 -3.62 11.77
C ILE A 2 -1.78 -5.05 12.27
N ARG A 3 -2.57 -5.51 13.28
CA ARG A 3 -2.40 -6.84 13.90
C ARG A 3 -2.11 -7.95 12.89
N ASP A 4 -2.90 -8.07 11.84
CA ASP A 4 -2.76 -9.15 10.86
C ASP A 4 -1.42 -9.11 10.10
N ARG A 5 -0.85 -7.92 9.93
CA ARG A 5 0.50 -7.76 9.38
C ARG A 5 1.58 -8.06 10.41
N LEU A 6 1.36 -7.72 11.70
CA LEU A 6 2.28 -8.10 12.79
C LEU A 6 2.42 -9.62 12.86
N GLU A 7 1.30 -10.36 12.88
CA GLU A 7 1.33 -11.84 12.88
C GLU A 7 2.06 -12.39 11.64
N ARG A 8 1.94 -11.76 10.48
CA ARG A 8 2.69 -12.15 9.28
C ARG A 8 4.19 -11.90 9.41
N VAL A 9 4.58 -10.78 10.03
CA VAL A 9 6.00 -10.47 10.32
C VAL A 9 6.58 -11.54 11.24
N LEU A 10 5.87 -11.86 12.33
CA LEU A 10 6.31 -12.87 13.29
C LEU A 10 6.39 -14.27 12.67
N ALA A 11 5.37 -14.66 11.90
CA ALA A 11 5.36 -15.95 11.19
C ALA A 11 6.48 -16.08 10.15
N ALA A 12 6.94 -14.95 9.58
CA ALA A 12 8.08 -14.91 8.67
C ALA A 12 9.44 -14.83 9.38
N GLY A 13 9.49 -14.90 10.72
CA GLY A 13 10.71 -14.77 11.50
C GLY A 13 11.24 -13.34 11.64
N GLY A 14 10.40 -12.35 11.38
CA GLY A 14 10.73 -10.93 11.57
C GLY A 14 10.79 -10.54 13.04
N ASP A 15 11.55 -9.48 13.32
CA ASP A 15 11.77 -8.96 14.66
C ASP A 15 10.67 -7.95 15.04
N ALA A 16 9.88 -8.26 16.07
CA ALA A 16 8.84 -7.36 16.58
C ALA A 16 9.42 -6.02 17.04
N ALA A 17 10.60 -6.01 17.67
CA ALA A 17 11.26 -4.79 18.14
C ALA A 17 11.65 -3.81 17.02
N LYS A 18 11.57 -4.23 15.77
CA LYS A 18 11.74 -3.40 14.57
C LYS A 18 10.41 -3.06 13.87
N THR A 19 9.29 -3.43 14.46
CA THR A 19 7.97 -3.26 13.85
C THR A 19 7.26 -2.04 14.43
N VAL A 20 6.81 -1.15 13.56
CA VAL A 20 5.95 -0.01 13.88
C VAL A 20 4.50 -0.40 13.60
N PHE A 21 3.57 -0.09 14.52
CA PHE A 21 2.16 -0.42 14.38
C PHE A 21 1.33 0.83 14.06
N SER A 22 1.02 1.01 12.78
CA SER A 22 0.21 2.12 12.25
C SER A 22 -1.23 1.69 11.95
N GLY A 23 -2.16 2.64 11.83
CA GLY A 23 -3.54 2.43 11.42
C GLY A 23 -4.56 3.08 12.35
N VAL A 24 -5.65 3.61 11.77
CA VAL A 24 -6.66 4.46 12.45
C VAL A 24 -7.66 3.71 13.33
N GLY A 25 -7.59 2.40 13.42
CA GLY A 25 -8.60 1.60 14.12
C GLY A 25 -8.01 0.45 14.90
N LYS A 26 -7.00 0.71 15.74
CA LYS A 26 -6.41 -0.29 16.61
C LYS A 26 -7.40 -0.72 17.69
N ARG A 27 -7.67 -2.02 17.76
CA ARG A 27 -8.56 -2.60 18.77
C ARG A 27 -7.77 -2.93 20.04
N ARG A 28 -8.47 -3.07 21.16
CA ARG A 28 -7.87 -3.43 22.45
C ARG A 28 -7.02 -4.70 22.35
N ASP A 29 -7.58 -5.79 21.80
CA ASP A 29 -6.89 -7.06 21.63
C ASP A 29 -5.66 -6.98 20.70
N GLU A 30 -5.67 -6.07 19.73
CA GLU A 30 -4.54 -5.82 18.85
C GLU A 30 -3.42 -5.04 19.55
N ILE A 31 -3.79 -4.09 20.42
CA ILE A 31 -2.84 -3.33 21.25
C ILE A 31 -2.19 -4.28 22.27
N GLU A 32 -2.99 -5.09 22.98
CA GLU A 32 -2.51 -6.13 23.90
C GLU A 32 -1.47 -7.03 23.22
N ARG A 33 -1.85 -7.59 22.07
CA ARG A 33 -0.96 -8.48 21.30
C ARG A 33 0.33 -7.80 20.85
N ALA A 34 0.28 -6.53 20.49
CA ALA A 34 1.44 -5.77 20.06
C ALA A 34 2.40 -5.46 21.23
N LEU A 35 1.86 -5.14 22.41
CA LEU A 35 2.64 -4.96 23.63
C LEU A 35 3.32 -6.27 24.05
N GLU A 36 2.59 -7.39 24.05
CA GLU A 36 3.14 -8.73 24.33
C GLU A 36 4.26 -9.11 23.36
N ALA A 37 4.14 -8.76 22.09
CA ALA A 37 5.16 -9.01 21.08
C ALA A 37 6.39 -8.12 21.23
N GLY A 38 6.32 -7.03 22.00
CA GLY A 38 7.40 -6.08 22.18
C GLY A 38 7.72 -5.29 20.92
N ILE A 39 6.70 -4.71 20.28
CA ILE A 39 6.89 -3.88 19.07
C ILE A 39 7.73 -2.63 19.36
N ARG A 40 8.29 -2.03 18.32
CA ARG A 40 9.08 -0.80 18.42
C ARG A 40 8.25 0.37 18.93
N CYS A 41 7.10 0.66 18.28
CA CYS A 41 6.16 1.68 18.74
C CYS A 41 4.80 1.57 18.03
N PHE A 42 3.81 2.23 18.62
CA PHE A 42 2.52 2.53 18.00
C PHE A 42 2.58 3.91 17.36
N ASN A 43 2.17 4.03 16.08
CA ASN A 43 1.83 5.31 15.47
C ASN A 43 0.38 5.63 15.83
N VAL A 44 0.19 6.57 16.74
CA VAL A 44 -1.10 6.92 17.35
C VAL A 44 -1.83 7.94 16.47
N GLU A 45 -3.09 7.68 16.17
CA GLU A 45 -3.88 8.42 15.17
C GLU A 45 -4.90 9.40 15.80
N SER A 46 -5.15 9.30 17.13
CA SER A 46 -6.12 10.16 17.83
C SER A 46 -5.92 10.20 19.34
N PHE A 47 -6.52 11.18 20.01
CA PHE A 47 -6.54 11.28 21.47
C PHE A 47 -7.20 10.04 22.12
N ALA A 48 -8.34 9.60 21.58
CA ALA A 48 -9.04 8.42 22.11
C ALA A 48 -8.24 7.14 21.98
N GLU A 49 -7.43 7.00 20.91
CA GLU A 49 -6.53 5.89 20.74
C GLU A 49 -5.37 5.95 21.75
N LEU A 50 -4.81 7.14 21.98
CA LEU A 50 -3.78 7.33 23.01
C LEU A 50 -4.28 6.89 24.39
N GLU A 51 -5.47 7.32 24.79
CA GLU A 51 -6.12 6.93 26.04
C GLU A 51 -6.34 5.40 26.13
N LEU A 52 -6.75 4.78 25.04
CA LEU A 52 -6.94 3.31 24.99
C LEU A 52 -5.60 2.57 25.14
N ILE A 53 -4.54 3.05 24.47
CA ILE A 53 -3.19 2.45 24.57
C ILE A 53 -2.68 2.58 26.00
N GLU A 54 -2.83 3.74 26.65
CA GLU A 54 -2.44 3.96 28.04
C GLU A 54 -3.17 3.00 28.99
N GLN A 55 -4.50 2.87 28.87
CA GLN A 55 -5.30 1.94 29.67
C GLN A 55 -4.84 0.50 29.53
N VAL A 56 -4.54 0.06 28.29
CA VAL A 56 -4.08 -1.30 28.02
C VAL A 56 -2.69 -1.51 28.60
N ALA A 57 -1.76 -0.58 28.39
CA ALA A 57 -0.41 -0.66 28.93
C ALA A 57 -0.42 -0.71 30.47
N GLY A 58 -1.24 0.13 31.11
CA GLY A 58 -1.41 0.11 32.56
C GLY A 58 -1.98 -1.21 33.08
N ALA A 59 -2.98 -1.78 32.39
CA ALA A 59 -3.52 -3.10 32.74
C ALA A 59 -2.48 -4.24 32.63
N HIS A 60 -1.51 -4.11 31.74
CA HIS A 60 -0.39 -5.04 31.55
C HIS A 60 0.82 -4.72 32.45
N GLY A 61 0.78 -3.62 33.25
CA GLY A 61 1.89 -3.20 34.11
C GLY A 61 3.15 -2.79 33.34
N THR A 62 2.98 -2.21 32.15
CA THR A 62 4.07 -1.80 31.27
C THR A 62 3.83 -0.37 30.74
N SER A 63 4.81 0.19 30.05
CA SER A 63 4.64 1.44 29.29
C SER A 63 4.62 1.13 27.79
N ALA A 64 3.71 1.78 27.08
CA ALA A 64 3.59 1.64 25.62
C ALA A 64 4.50 2.64 24.91
N PRO A 65 5.40 2.20 24.03
CA PRO A 65 6.18 3.08 23.18
C PRO A 65 5.29 3.67 22.08
N VAL A 66 5.22 5.01 21.99
CA VAL A 66 4.36 5.69 21.03
C VAL A 66 5.10 6.73 20.18
N SER A 67 4.62 6.87 18.97
CA SER A 67 4.89 7.96 18.05
C SER A 67 3.54 8.55 17.64
N LEU A 68 3.34 9.86 17.72
CA LEU A 68 2.06 10.43 17.30
C LEU A 68 2.11 10.72 15.81
N ARG A 69 1.10 10.23 15.08
CA ARG A 69 0.93 10.56 13.67
C ARG A 69 0.29 11.92 13.54
N VAL A 70 1.06 12.85 13.01
CA VAL A 70 0.65 14.23 12.79
C VAL A 70 0.32 14.42 11.32
N ASN A 71 -0.83 15.00 11.06
CA ASN A 71 -1.21 15.44 9.73
C ASN A 71 -0.63 16.84 9.49
N PRO A 72 0.38 16.99 8.61
CA PRO A 72 1.07 18.27 8.41
C PRO A 72 0.30 19.25 7.52
N ASP A 73 -0.88 18.89 7.01
CA ASP A 73 -1.71 19.71 6.11
C ASP A 73 -0.95 20.10 4.82
N VAL A 74 -0.37 19.08 4.18
CA VAL A 74 0.35 19.21 2.89
C VAL A 74 -0.46 18.53 1.79
N ASP A 75 -0.67 19.26 0.68
CA ASP A 75 -1.29 18.70 -0.51
C ASP A 75 -0.27 17.90 -1.33
N ALA A 76 -0.41 16.58 -1.31
CA ALA A 76 0.43 15.66 -2.06
C ALA A 76 0.11 15.61 -3.56
N ARG A 77 -0.90 16.34 -4.05
CA ARG A 77 -1.36 16.38 -5.45
C ARG A 77 -1.55 15.00 -6.07
N THR A 78 -2.09 14.07 -5.29
CA THR A 78 -2.35 12.69 -5.70
C THR A 78 -3.85 12.45 -5.88
N HIS A 79 -4.22 11.23 -6.33
CA HIS A 79 -5.64 10.87 -6.45
C HIS A 79 -6.37 11.06 -5.11
N PRO A 80 -7.59 11.65 -5.08
CA PRO A 80 -8.31 11.98 -3.83
C PRO A 80 -8.45 10.81 -2.85
N TYR A 81 -8.61 9.57 -3.34
CA TYR A 81 -8.77 8.38 -2.48
C TYR A 81 -7.47 7.91 -1.82
N ILE A 82 -6.30 8.41 -2.25
CA ILE A 82 -4.99 8.02 -1.70
C ILE A 82 -4.19 9.19 -1.12
N SER A 83 -4.77 10.39 -1.08
CA SER A 83 -4.26 11.55 -0.33
C SER A 83 -4.58 11.37 1.16
N THR A 84 -3.62 11.60 2.03
CA THR A 84 -3.77 11.42 3.49
C THR A 84 -3.25 12.60 4.31
N GLY A 85 -2.69 13.62 3.66
CA GLY A 85 -2.01 14.76 4.28
C GLY A 85 -2.87 16.02 4.48
N LEU A 86 -4.16 16.02 4.11
CA LEU A 86 -5.05 17.17 4.24
C LEU A 86 -5.87 17.10 5.53
N LYS A 87 -6.27 18.27 6.07
CA LYS A 87 -7.06 18.40 7.32
C LYS A 87 -8.36 17.60 7.34
N GLU A 88 -8.99 17.38 6.18
CA GLU A 88 -10.26 16.67 6.06
C GLU A 88 -10.10 15.13 6.06
N ASN A 89 -8.87 14.63 6.06
CA ASN A 89 -8.62 13.20 6.04
C ASN A 89 -8.78 12.59 7.44
N LYS A 90 -9.24 11.33 7.48
CA LYS A 90 -9.43 10.56 8.73
C LYS A 90 -8.14 10.19 9.47
N PHE A 91 -6.98 10.55 8.93
CA PHE A 91 -5.67 10.10 9.40
C PHE A 91 -4.98 11.16 10.24
N GLY A 92 -4.36 10.70 11.34
CA GLY A 92 -3.49 11.50 12.17
C GLY A 92 -4.20 12.56 13.00
N ILE A 93 -3.43 13.16 13.90
CA ILE A 93 -3.82 14.32 14.71
C ILE A 93 -3.44 15.57 13.91
N SER A 94 -4.27 16.60 13.92
CA SER A 94 -3.96 17.85 13.22
C SER A 94 -2.67 18.46 13.78
N ILE A 95 -1.89 19.13 12.94
CA ILE A 95 -0.67 19.81 13.41
C ILE A 95 -0.97 20.89 14.45
N ASP A 96 -2.16 21.48 14.41
CA ASP A 96 -2.61 22.48 15.37
C ASP A 96 -2.85 21.86 16.76
N ASP A 97 -3.34 20.63 16.84
CA ASP A 97 -3.62 19.89 18.09
C ASP A 97 -2.43 19.04 18.57
N ALA A 98 -1.43 18.85 17.72
CA ALA A 98 -0.31 17.93 17.97
C ALA A 98 0.43 18.28 19.26
N LEU A 99 0.69 19.58 19.54
CA LEU A 99 1.38 20.00 20.75
C LEU A 99 0.63 19.58 22.02
N LEU A 100 -0.70 19.71 22.04
CA LEU A 100 -1.54 19.27 23.14
C LEU A 100 -1.51 17.75 23.29
N ALA A 101 -1.57 17.04 22.17
CA ALA A 101 -1.52 15.57 22.20
C ALA A 101 -0.20 15.05 22.78
N TYR A 102 0.93 15.65 22.40
CA TYR A 102 2.24 15.31 22.98
C TYR A 102 2.36 15.66 24.45
N GLN A 103 1.79 16.78 24.90
CA GLN A 103 1.77 17.10 26.33
C GLN A 103 1.00 16.05 27.14
N ARG A 104 -0.19 15.63 26.65
CA ARG A 104 -0.95 14.54 27.29
C ARG A 104 -0.19 13.22 27.28
N ALA A 105 0.45 12.88 26.18
CA ALA A 105 1.25 11.66 26.09
C ALA A 105 2.44 11.68 27.05
N ALA A 106 3.09 12.82 27.23
CA ALA A 106 4.23 12.97 28.16
C ALA A 106 3.82 12.97 29.63
N GLU A 107 2.58 13.35 29.95
CA GLU A 107 2.01 13.32 31.31
C GLU A 107 1.41 11.96 31.68
N ALA A 108 1.18 11.08 30.72
CA ALA A 108 0.57 9.76 30.90
C ALA A 108 1.56 8.78 31.57
N GLU A 109 1.10 8.06 32.60
CA GLU A 109 1.95 7.19 33.43
C GLU A 109 2.49 5.96 32.65
N HIS A 110 1.70 5.47 31.69
CA HIS A 110 1.97 4.24 30.96
C HIS A 110 2.29 4.47 29.47
N ILE A 111 2.77 5.66 29.11
CA ILE A 111 3.17 6.03 27.75
C ILE A 111 4.65 6.43 27.75
N ASP A 112 5.38 5.91 26.77
CA ASP A 112 6.76 6.32 26.46
C ASP A 112 6.77 6.99 25.07
N VAL A 113 6.95 8.31 25.06
CA VAL A 113 6.96 9.11 23.81
C VAL A 113 8.30 8.93 23.13
N LEU A 114 8.32 8.28 21.97
CA LEU A 114 9.55 7.99 21.22
C LEU A 114 9.72 8.83 19.96
N GLY A 115 8.65 9.15 19.25
CA GLY A 115 8.81 9.72 17.92
C GLY A 115 7.63 10.53 17.44
N ILE A 116 7.74 10.95 16.19
CA ILE A 116 6.69 11.59 15.41
C ILE A 116 6.56 10.88 14.07
N ASP A 117 5.34 10.67 13.61
CA ASP A 117 5.03 10.07 12.33
C ASP A 117 4.23 11.05 11.46
N CYS A 118 4.47 11.01 10.17
CA CYS A 118 3.58 11.60 9.18
C CYS A 118 3.51 10.76 7.90
N HIS A 119 2.36 10.80 7.24
CA HIS A 119 2.18 10.16 5.94
C HIS A 119 1.22 11.00 5.10
N ILE A 120 1.71 11.60 4.01
CA ILE A 120 0.97 12.61 3.25
C ILE A 120 0.19 12.05 2.05
N GLY A 121 0.48 10.82 1.62
CA GLY A 121 -0.22 10.22 0.49
C GLY A 121 0.52 9.07 -0.14
N SER A 122 0.05 8.64 -1.31
CA SER A 122 0.61 7.54 -2.08
C SER A 122 0.74 7.92 -3.54
N GLN A 123 1.74 7.37 -4.25
CA GLN A 123 2.07 7.69 -5.63
C GLN A 123 2.50 9.16 -5.82
N LEU A 124 3.35 9.65 -4.92
CA LEU A 124 3.96 10.97 -5.07
C LEU A 124 5.10 10.89 -6.09
N THR A 125 5.04 11.75 -7.09
CA THR A 125 6.03 11.82 -8.18
C THR A 125 6.95 13.03 -8.08
N GLU A 126 6.80 13.82 -7.01
CA GLU A 126 7.62 15.01 -6.74
C GLU A 126 8.24 14.93 -5.33
N ILE A 127 9.42 15.52 -5.15
CA ILE A 127 10.13 15.57 -3.85
C ILE A 127 9.55 16.69 -2.96
N ALA A 128 9.11 17.79 -3.55
CA ALA A 128 8.73 18.99 -2.80
C ALA A 128 7.69 18.74 -1.69
N PRO A 129 6.61 17.95 -1.88
CA PRO A 129 5.65 17.66 -0.82
C PRO A 129 6.27 16.92 0.38
N PHE A 130 7.25 16.04 0.15
CA PHE A 130 7.96 15.35 1.23
C PHE A 130 8.80 16.32 2.07
N VAL A 131 9.50 17.25 1.40
CA VAL A 131 10.32 18.27 2.07
C VAL A 131 9.44 19.23 2.86
N ASP A 132 8.33 19.69 2.29
CA ASP A 132 7.38 20.58 2.98
C ASP A 132 6.80 19.91 4.24
N ALA A 133 6.41 18.64 4.14
CA ALA A 133 5.94 17.87 5.30
C ALA A 133 7.05 17.72 6.35
N LEU A 134 8.27 17.39 5.94
CA LEU A 134 9.42 17.26 6.83
C LEU A 134 9.70 18.56 7.58
N GLU A 135 9.73 19.70 6.90
CA GLU A 135 9.99 21.01 7.52
C GLU A 135 8.93 21.34 8.58
N ARG A 136 7.65 21.10 8.30
CA ARG A 136 6.56 21.32 9.28
C ARG A 136 6.68 20.40 10.49
N VAL A 137 7.01 19.15 10.27
CA VAL A 137 7.17 18.16 11.35
C VAL A 137 8.42 18.49 12.20
N LEU A 138 9.52 18.92 11.59
CA LEU A 138 10.72 19.35 12.31
C LEU A 138 10.47 20.62 13.15
N ALA A 139 9.72 21.58 12.62
CA ALA A 139 9.33 22.77 13.39
C ALA A 139 8.47 22.39 14.61
N LEU A 140 7.62 21.38 14.51
CA LEU A 140 6.89 20.84 15.65
C LEU A 140 7.84 20.14 16.64
N ALA A 141 8.78 19.32 16.16
CA ALA A 141 9.77 18.64 17.01
C ALA A 141 10.62 19.66 17.81
N ASP A 142 11.02 20.78 17.21
CA ASP A 142 11.75 21.86 17.91
C ASP A 142 10.89 22.47 19.04
N ARG A 143 9.61 22.76 18.79
CA ARG A 143 8.68 23.25 19.81
C ARG A 143 8.42 22.24 20.95
N LEU A 144 8.45 20.94 20.65
CA LEU A 144 8.35 19.88 21.65
C LEU A 144 9.61 19.83 22.51
N ALA A 145 10.78 19.94 21.92
CA ALA A 145 12.06 19.97 22.63
C ALA A 145 12.14 21.17 23.59
N GLU A 146 11.63 22.37 23.22
CA GLU A 146 11.51 23.53 24.10
C GLU A 146 10.65 23.26 25.35
N LYS A 147 9.75 22.28 25.26
CA LYS A 147 8.89 21.82 26.38
C LYS A 147 9.45 20.60 27.12
N GLY A 148 10.66 20.18 26.79
CA GLY A 148 11.31 19.02 27.40
C GLY A 148 10.89 17.66 26.81
N ILE A 149 10.12 17.64 25.72
CA ILE A 149 9.72 16.42 25.02
C ILE A 149 10.70 16.18 23.88
N VAL A 150 11.69 15.29 24.10
CA VAL A 150 12.75 14.99 23.13
C VAL A 150 12.41 13.72 22.39
N LEU A 151 12.23 13.84 21.07
CA LEU A 151 11.94 12.72 20.19
C LEU A 151 13.22 11.98 19.79
N LYS A 152 13.15 10.66 19.63
CA LYS A 152 14.25 9.78 19.21
C LYS A 152 14.18 9.46 17.72
N HIS A 153 12.98 9.43 17.12
CA HIS A 153 12.83 9.14 15.70
C HIS A 153 11.75 10.00 15.04
N LEU A 154 11.90 10.10 13.74
CA LEU A 154 10.94 10.73 12.83
C LEU A 154 10.56 9.68 11.77
N ASP A 155 9.29 9.32 11.67
CA ASP A 155 8.75 8.49 10.61
C ASP A 155 8.13 9.37 9.52
N MET A 156 8.67 9.31 8.31
CA MET A 156 8.17 10.07 7.16
C MET A 156 7.12 9.30 6.37
N GLY A 157 6.72 8.12 6.87
CA GLY A 157 5.78 7.26 6.18
C GLY A 157 6.32 6.73 4.85
N GLY A 158 5.41 6.41 3.98
CA GLY A 158 5.72 5.99 2.61
C GLY A 158 5.29 7.04 1.59
N GLY A 159 4.83 6.57 0.45
CA GLY A 159 4.22 7.46 -0.55
C GLY A 159 5.04 7.63 -1.81
N LEU A 160 6.33 7.30 -1.81
CA LEU A 160 7.17 7.37 -3.01
C LEU A 160 6.52 6.59 -4.16
N GLY A 161 6.29 7.30 -5.27
CA GLY A 161 5.64 6.78 -6.46
C GLY A 161 6.52 5.84 -7.28
N ILE A 162 5.89 5.19 -8.24
CA ILE A 162 6.54 4.39 -9.27
C ILE A 162 6.03 4.82 -10.65
N ARG A 163 6.75 4.43 -11.68
CA ARG A 163 6.30 4.59 -13.05
C ARG A 163 5.27 3.53 -13.41
N TYR A 164 4.08 3.97 -13.82
CA TYR A 164 3.06 3.12 -14.42
C TYR A 164 2.99 3.34 -15.95
N ARG A 165 3.08 4.58 -16.39
CA ARG A 165 3.00 4.96 -17.79
C ARG A 165 4.12 5.94 -18.17
N ASP A 166 3.92 7.22 -17.89
CA ASP A 166 4.81 8.31 -18.29
C ASP A 166 5.36 9.09 -17.10
N GLU A 167 5.01 8.65 -15.88
CA GLU A 167 5.49 9.29 -14.65
C GLU A 167 7.00 9.13 -14.51
N GLU A 168 7.65 10.16 -13.98
CA GLU A 168 9.08 10.17 -13.65
C GLU A 168 9.26 10.42 -12.13
N PRO A 169 8.89 9.44 -11.28
CA PRO A 169 9.04 9.61 -9.84
C PRO A 169 10.51 9.70 -9.44
N PRO A 170 10.81 10.42 -8.34
CA PRO A 170 12.17 10.50 -7.80
C PRO A 170 12.72 9.11 -7.52
N GLN A 171 13.99 8.92 -7.78
CA GLN A 171 14.67 7.70 -7.38
C GLN A 171 14.78 7.62 -5.84
N PRO A 172 14.81 6.43 -5.23
CA PRO A 172 14.96 6.28 -3.79
C PRO A 172 16.17 7.02 -3.21
N ALA A 173 17.29 7.07 -3.94
CA ALA A 173 18.48 7.79 -3.52
C ALA A 173 18.26 9.32 -3.51
N GLU A 174 17.52 9.87 -4.46
CA GLU A 174 17.20 11.30 -4.52
C GLU A 174 16.26 11.69 -3.38
N HIS A 175 15.24 10.85 -3.11
CA HIS A 175 14.34 11.03 -1.98
C HIS A 175 15.10 10.99 -0.65
N ALA A 176 15.94 9.98 -0.42
CA ALA A 176 16.75 9.87 0.79
C ALA A 176 17.71 11.07 0.96
N ALA A 177 18.36 11.52 -0.12
CA ALA A 177 19.27 12.67 -0.09
C ALA A 177 18.53 13.99 0.19
N ALA A 178 17.30 14.13 -0.28
CA ALA A 178 16.48 15.30 0.00
C ALA A 178 16.12 15.39 1.49
N LEU A 179 15.68 14.29 2.09
CA LEU A 179 15.37 14.22 3.52
C LEU A 179 16.62 14.43 4.39
N ALA A 180 17.73 13.75 4.07
CA ALA A 180 18.96 13.80 4.85
C ALA A 180 19.55 15.20 4.97
N ARG A 181 19.39 16.06 3.95
CA ARG A 181 19.86 17.45 3.99
C ARG A 181 19.23 18.29 5.10
N HIS A 182 17.94 18.05 5.39
CA HIS A 182 17.19 18.80 6.42
C HIS A 182 17.43 18.25 7.83
N LEU A 183 18.09 17.10 7.94
CA LEU A 183 18.37 16.42 9.21
C LEU A 183 19.80 16.60 9.71
N GLN A 184 20.63 17.30 8.96
CA GLN A 184 22.01 17.56 9.36
C GLN A 184 22.09 18.25 10.73
N GLY A 185 22.87 17.67 11.64
CA GLY A 185 23.04 18.18 12.99
C GLY A 185 21.93 17.84 13.98
N ARG A 186 20.94 17.04 13.58
CA ARG A 186 19.88 16.53 14.46
C ARG A 186 20.16 15.09 14.88
N ASP A 187 19.95 14.78 16.15
CA ASP A 187 20.04 13.42 16.69
C ASP A 187 18.68 12.75 16.62
N LEU A 188 18.24 12.49 15.38
CA LEU A 188 16.96 11.84 15.08
C LEU A 188 17.18 10.68 14.10
N GLU A 189 16.72 9.49 14.49
CA GLU A 189 16.64 8.37 13.55
C GLU A 189 15.48 8.60 12.57
N ILE A 190 15.71 8.33 11.28
CA ILE A 190 14.66 8.37 10.26
C ILE A 190 14.10 6.99 9.99
N LEU A 191 12.78 6.92 10.00
CA LEU A 191 11.99 5.79 9.52
C LEU A 191 11.31 6.18 8.21
N ILE A 192 11.19 5.20 7.31
CA ILE A 192 10.40 5.31 6.09
C ILE A 192 9.59 4.02 5.91
N GLU A 193 8.39 4.13 5.33
CA GLU A 193 7.46 3.01 5.12
C GLU A 193 7.22 2.74 3.62
N PRO A 194 8.24 2.41 2.81
CA PRO A 194 8.07 2.19 1.39
C PRO A 194 7.29 0.89 1.15
N GLY A 195 6.19 0.98 0.42
CA GLY A 195 5.39 -0.18 0.00
C GLY A 195 5.40 -0.31 -1.52
N ARG A 196 4.72 0.62 -2.20
CA ARG A 196 4.63 0.65 -3.65
C ARG A 196 6.01 0.71 -4.32
N ALA A 197 6.91 1.53 -3.82
CA ALA A 197 8.23 1.72 -4.39
C ALA A 197 9.09 0.44 -4.39
N ILE A 198 8.84 -0.50 -3.44
CA ILE A 198 9.53 -1.79 -3.41
C ILE A 198 8.85 -2.80 -4.33
N ALA A 199 7.54 -2.98 -4.20
CA ALA A 199 6.85 -4.13 -4.77
C ALA A 199 6.22 -3.84 -6.14
N GLY A 200 5.84 -2.59 -6.43
CA GLY A 200 4.98 -2.25 -7.56
C GLY A 200 5.49 -2.73 -8.90
N ASN A 201 6.67 -2.30 -9.30
CA ASN A 201 7.26 -2.69 -10.58
C ASN A 201 7.92 -4.10 -10.56
N ALA A 202 8.04 -4.72 -9.39
CA ALA A 202 8.60 -6.06 -9.25
C ALA A 202 7.61 -7.18 -9.61
N GLY A 203 6.32 -6.89 -9.74
CA GLY A 203 5.31 -7.91 -10.01
C GLY A 203 4.51 -7.65 -11.29
N ILE A 204 4.09 -8.74 -11.91
CA ILE A 204 3.19 -8.79 -13.06
C ILE A 204 2.01 -9.70 -12.77
N LEU A 205 0.86 -9.43 -13.40
CA LEU A 205 -0.26 -10.36 -13.47
C LEU A 205 -0.26 -11.00 -14.85
N LEU A 206 -0.23 -12.32 -14.92
CA LEU A 206 -0.38 -13.07 -16.17
C LEU A 206 -1.84 -13.43 -16.37
N THR A 207 -2.32 -13.30 -17.61
CA THR A 207 -3.69 -13.65 -17.98
C THR A 207 -3.76 -14.15 -19.42
N GLU A 208 -4.67 -15.10 -19.68
CA GLU A 208 -4.88 -15.69 -21.01
C GLU A 208 -6.03 -14.98 -21.74
N VAL A 209 -5.86 -14.72 -23.02
CA VAL A 209 -6.91 -14.26 -23.92
C VAL A 209 -7.84 -15.41 -24.26
N LEU A 210 -9.03 -15.44 -23.66
CA LEU A 210 -10.05 -16.46 -23.89
C LEU A 210 -10.76 -16.25 -25.22
N PHE A 211 -11.17 -15.00 -25.50
CA PHE A 211 -11.93 -14.65 -26.70
C PHE A 211 -11.59 -13.25 -27.19
N LEU A 212 -11.61 -13.08 -28.49
CA LEU A 212 -11.59 -11.77 -29.15
C LEU A 212 -12.97 -11.46 -29.72
N LYS A 213 -13.53 -10.32 -29.37
CA LYS A 213 -14.82 -9.84 -29.89
C LYS A 213 -14.59 -8.55 -30.66
N HIS A 214 -14.90 -8.57 -31.96
CA HIS A 214 -14.78 -7.42 -32.83
C HIS A 214 -16.16 -6.86 -33.15
N HIS A 215 -16.36 -5.58 -32.86
CA HIS A 215 -17.56 -4.83 -33.15
C HIS A 215 -17.20 -3.58 -33.98
N GLU A 216 -18.19 -2.98 -34.60
CA GLU A 216 -18.01 -1.81 -35.45
C GLU A 216 -17.31 -0.64 -34.71
N HIS A 217 -17.63 -0.46 -33.42
CA HIS A 217 -17.15 0.71 -32.67
C HIS A 217 -16.10 0.36 -31.60
N ARG A 218 -15.95 -0.91 -31.21
CA ARG A 218 -15.05 -1.30 -30.13
C ARG A 218 -14.70 -2.79 -30.19
N ASN A 219 -13.44 -3.11 -29.93
CA ASN A 219 -13.02 -4.49 -29.81
C ASN A 219 -12.77 -4.84 -28.32
N PHE A 220 -13.05 -6.07 -27.95
CA PHE A 220 -12.80 -6.60 -26.61
C PHE A 220 -11.87 -7.80 -26.69
N ALA A 221 -10.85 -7.81 -25.83
CA ALA A 221 -10.08 -8.99 -25.49
C ALA A 221 -10.60 -9.49 -24.13
N VAL A 222 -11.37 -10.56 -24.13
CA VAL A 222 -11.88 -11.20 -22.94
C VAL A 222 -10.79 -12.11 -22.40
N VAL A 223 -10.36 -11.87 -21.16
CA VAL A 223 -9.26 -12.61 -20.50
C VAL A 223 -9.78 -13.40 -19.29
N ASP A 224 -8.97 -14.34 -18.78
CA ASP A 224 -9.33 -15.14 -17.61
C ASP A 224 -9.14 -14.42 -16.26
N ALA A 225 -8.29 -13.38 -16.19
CA ALA A 225 -8.23 -12.49 -15.04
C ALA A 225 -9.39 -11.48 -15.04
N ALA A 226 -9.73 -10.92 -13.86
CA ALA A 226 -10.83 -9.98 -13.70
C ALA A 226 -10.50 -8.89 -12.67
N MET A 227 -11.46 -7.96 -12.47
CA MET A 227 -11.35 -6.92 -11.45
C MET A 227 -11.12 -7.46 -10.04
N ASN A 228 -11.55 -8.69 -9.74
CA ASN A 228 -11.28 -9.33 -8.46
C ASN A 228 -9.81 -9.73 -8.27
N ASP A 229 -9.05 -9.94 -9.35
CA ASP A 229 -7.62 -10.24 -9.31
C ASP A 229 -6.78 -8.97 -9.29
N LEU A 230 -7.19 -7.93 -10.04
CA LEU A 230 -6.55 -6.63 -10.14
C LEU A 230 -7.58 -5.51 -10.13
N MET A 231 -7.90 -5.00 -8.93
CA MET A 231 -8.99 -4.03 -8.75
C MET A 231 -8.63 -2.60 -9.19
N ARG A 232 -7.35 -2.24 -9.24
CA ARG A 232 -6.91 -0.86 -9.43
C ARG A 232 -7.45 -0.19 -10.72
N PRO A 233 -7.50 -0.84 -11.89
CA PRO A 233 -8.10 -0.24 -13.07
C PRO A 233 -9.57 0.13 -12.87
N SER A 234 -10.36 -0.74 -12.29
CA SER A 234 -11.80 -0.51 -12.05
C SER A 234 -12.05 0.52 -10.95
N LEU A 235 -11.29 0.49 -9.83
CA LEU A 235 -11.53 1.33 -8.66
C LEU A 235 -10.98 2.75 -8.81
N TYR A 236 -9.80 2.88 -9.42
CA TYR A 236 -9.07 4.16 -9.50
C TYR A 236 -8.91 4.67 -10.93
N SER A 237 -9.49 4.01 -11.93
CA SER A 237 -9.17 4.25 -13.33
C SER A 237 -7.66 4.18 -13.62
N ALA A 238 -6.96 3.36 -12.82
CA ALA A 238 -5.51 3.26 -12.87
C ALA A 238 -5.04 2.63 -14.18
N TRP A 239 -4.08 3.28 -14.81
CA TRP A 239 -3.43 2.73 -15.98
C TRP A 239 -2.33 1.74 -15.57
N GLN A 240 -2.27 0.61 -16.26
CA GLN A 240 -1.18 -0.36 -16.18
C GLN A 240 -0.85 -0.83 -17.59
N GLU A 241 0.43 -0.99 -17.88
CA GLU A 241 0.86 -1.48 -19.17
C GLU A 241 0.46 -2.95 -19.34
N ILE A 242 -0.12 -3.27 -20.52
CA ILE A 242 -0.50 -4.62 -20.87
C ILE A 242 0.26 -4.97 -22.15
N ILE A 243 1.05 -6.03 -22.07
CA ILE A 243 1.85 -6.51 -23.19
C ILE A 243 1.62 -8.02 -23.44
N PRO A 244 1.59 -8.48 -24.69
CA PRO A 244 1.60 -9.89 -24.99
C PRO A 244 2.99 -10.46 -24.71
N LEU A 245 3.08 -11.66 -24.11
CA LEU A 245 4.36 -12.35 -23.92
C LEU A 245 4.99 -12.78 -25.24
N LYS A 246 4.15 -13.17 -26.21
CA LYS A 246 4.59 -13.47 -27.56
C LYS A 246 4.49 -12.20 -28.39
N GLN A 247 5.63 -11.54 -28.56
CA GLN A 247 5.71 -10.42 -29.49
C GLN A 247 5.65 -10.95 -30.93
N ARG A 248 4.65 -10.50 -31.69
CA ARG A 248 4.57 -10.78 -33.10
C ARG A 248 5.33 -9.67 -33.83
N GLN A 249 6.61 -9.94 -34.10
CA GLN A 249 7.40 -9.14 -35.03
C GLN A 249 7.22 -9.79 -36.40
N ASP A 250 6.52 -9.13 -37.30
CA ASP A 250 6.83 -8.97 -38.72
C ASP A 250 5.61 -8.68 -39.57
N GLU A 251 5.72 -7.57 -40.30
CA GLU A 251 4.83 -7.16 -41.39
C GLU A 251 4.93 -8.10 -42.63
N SER A 252 5.71 -9.20 -42.54
CA SER A 252 6.04 -10.02 -43.70
C SER A 252 5.25 -11.31 -43.85
N SER A 253 4.34 -11.66 -42.94
CA SER A 253 3.49 -12.85 -43.08
C SER A 253 2.01 -12.44 -43.26
N ASP A 254 1.39 -12.97 -44.30
CA ASP A 254 -0.08 -12.81 -44.59
C ASP A 254 -1.00 -13.32 -43.47
N THR A 255 -0.42 -13.84 -42.37
CA THR A 255 -1.12 -14.40 -41.19
C THR A 255 -0.86 -13.63 -39.90
N ALA A 256 -0.12 -12.51 -39.92
CA ALA A 256 0.14 -11.75 -38.71
C ALA A 256 -1.13 -11.04 -38.21
N ALA A 257 -1.48 -11.21 -36.93
CA ALA A 257 -2.57 -10.48 -36.31
C ALA A 257 -2.28 -8.98 -36.43
N SER A 258 -3.18 -8.23 -37.04
CA SER A 258 -3.05 -6.78 -37.16
C SER A 258 -3.26 -6.12 -35.80
N VAL A 259 -2.50 -5.07 -35.50
CA VAL A 259 -2.71 -4.23 -34.31
C VAL A 259 -4.12 -3.62 -34.36
N LYS A 260 -4.86 -3.82 -33.28
CA LYS A 260 -6.19 -3.19 -33.07
C LYS A 260 -6.26 -2.63 -31.66
N SER A 261 -7.11 -1.63 -31.49
CA SER A 261 -7.43 -1.12 -30.15
C SER A 261 -8.43 -2.03 -29.47
N TYR A 262 -8.10 -2.47 -28.26
CA TYR A 262 -8.92 -3.38 -27.43
C TYR A 262 -9.18 -2.79 -26.05
N ASP A 263 -10.41 -3.01 -25.54
CA ASP A 263 -10.64 -3.04 -24.11
C ASP A 263 -10.34 -4.47 -23.63
N VAL A 264 -9.39 -4.60 -22.71
CA VAL A 264 -9.05 -5.86 -22.04
C VAL A 264 -9.95 -6.03 -20.85
N VAL A 265 -10.86 -7.00 -20.90
CA VAL A 265 -11.97 -7.17 -19.96
C VAL A 265 -11.97 -8.57 -19.37
N GLY A 266 -12.40 -8.69 -18.10
CA GLY A 266 -12.58 -9.98 -17.46
C GLY A 266 -13.94 -10.62 -17.70
N PRO A 267 -14.19 -11.80 -17.09
CA PRO A 267 -15.44 -12.54 -17.23
C PRO A 267 -16.52 -12.19 -16.17
N VAL A 268 -16.31 -11.20 -15.31
CA VAL A 268 -17.28 -10.78 -14.31
C VAL A 268 -18.46 -10.08 -14.97
N CYS A 269 -19.68 -10.35 -14.51
CA CYS A 269 -20.93 -9.82 -15.08
C CYS A 269 -21.15 -8.34 -14.73
N GLU A 270 -20.15 -7.51 -14.93
CA GLU A 270 -20.16 -6.09 -14.59
C GLU A 270 -19.40 -5.27 -15.63
N THR A 271 -19.96 -4.15 -16.08
CA THR A 271 -19.32 -3.26 -17.05
C THR A 271 -18.02 -2.66 -16.50
N GLY A 272 -17.88 -2.60 -15.19
CA GLY A 272 -16.67 -2.16 -14.49
C GLY A 272 -15.50 -3.17 -14.55
N ASP A 273 -15.73 -4.39 -15.03
CA ASP A 273 -14.69 -5.43 -15.10
C ASP A 273 -13.78 -5.23 -16.31
N PHE A 274 -12.77 -4.40 -16.14
CA PHE A 274 -11.72 -4.19 -17.13
C PHE A 274 -10.34 -4.09 -16.47
N LEU A 275 -9.33 -4.57 -17.19
CA LEU A 275 -7.91 -4.43 -16.80
C LEU A 275 -7.24 -3.25 -17.54
N GLY A 276 -7.75 -2.90 -18.72
CA GLY A 276 -7.28 -1.74 -19.47
C GLY A 276 -8.20 -1.42 -20.64
N LYS A 277 -8.34 -0.13 -20.94
CA LYS A 277 -9.13 0.36 -22.07
C LYS A 277 -8.22 0.94 -23.13
N ASP A 278 -8.67 0.86 -24.39
CA ASP A 278 -8.00 1.45 -25.55
C ASP A 278 -6.53 1.01 -25.64
N ARG A 279 -6.28 -0.31 -25.65
CA ARG A 279 -4.95 -0.90 -25.77
C ARG A 279 -4.68 -1.34 -27.19
N ASP A 280 -3.65 -0.77 -27.81
CA ASP A 280 -3.22 -1.14 -29.17
C ASP A 280 -2.37 -2.41 -29.09
N LEU A 281 -2.96 -3.55 -29.48
CA LEU A 281 -2.39 -4.88 -29.33
C LEU A 281 -2.62 -5.72 -30.59
N ALA A 282 -1.66 -6.58 -30.90
CA ALA A 282 -1.81 -7.63 -31.92
C ALA A 282 -2.03 -8.97 -31.19
N LEU A 283 -3.28 -9.44 -31.17
CA LEU A 283 -3.70 -10.58 -30.34
C LEU A 283 -4.32 -11.70 -31.14
N GLU A 284 -4.13 -12.91 -30.65
CA GLU A 284 -4.89 -14.12 -31.00
C GLU A 284 -5.45 -14.77 -29.75
N GLN A 285 -6.49 -15.56 -29.92
CA GLN A 285 -7.03 -16.38 -28.82
C GLN A 285 -5.95 -17.35 -28.29
N GLY A 286 -5.86 -17.47 -26.96
CA GLY A 286 -4.84 -18.26 -26.29
C GLY A 286 -3.53 -17.51 -26.02
N ASP A 287 -3.41 -16.24 -26.43
CA ASP A 287 -2.24 -15.43 -26.08
C ASP A 287 -2.20 -15.15 -24.57
N ILE A 288 -1.00 -15.17 -24.01
CA ILE A 288 -0.77 -14.76 -22.65
C ILE A 288 -0.34 -13.31 -22.61
N LEU A 289 -1.04 -12.52 -21.80
CA LEU A 289 -0.74 -11.14 -21.53
C LEU A 289 -0.08 -10.97 -20.17
N ALA A 290 0.85 -10.02 -20.07
CA ALA A 290 1.39 -9.54 -18.81
C ALA A 290 0.85 -8.14 -18.53
N VAL A 291 0.13 -8.00 -17.41
CA VAL A 291 -0.24 -6.70 -16.86
C VAL A 291 0.88 -6.28 -15.91
N ARG A 292 1.66 -5.28 -16.30
CA ARG A 292 2.86 -4.84 -15.58
C ARG A 292 2.52 -4.02 -14.34
N SER A 293 3.51 -3.83 -13.47
CA SER A 293 3.42 -3.01 -12.25
C SER A 293 2.28 -3.46 -11.31
N SER A 294 2.04 -4.77 -11.23
CA SER A 294 0.97 -5.39 -10.42
C SER A 294 1.45 -5.88 -9.04
N GLY A 295 2.72 -5.71 -8.68
CA GLY A 295 3.28 -6.23 -7.43
C GLY A 295 2.81 -5.52 -6.16
N ALA A 296 2.37 -4.26 -6.27
CA ALA A 296 1.74 -3.55 -5.17
C ALA A 296 0.25 -3.32 -5.47
N TYR A 297 -0.59 -3.58 -4.46
CA TYR A 297 -2.05 -3.41 -4.55
C TYR A 297 -2.70 -4.23 -5.69
N GLY A 298 -2.03 -5.30 -6.13
CA GLY A 298 -2.60 -6.36 -6.95
C GLY A 298 -3.22 -7.41 -6.03
N PHE A 299 -2.49 -8.49 -5.72
CA PHE A 299 -3.00 -9.57 -4.87
C PHE A 299 -3.54 -9.10 -3.52
N SER A 300 -2.90 -8.12 -2.87
CA SER A 300 -3.34 -7.59 -1.57
C SER A 300 -4.73 -6.93 -1.59
N MET A 301 -5.22 -6.49 -2.75
CA MET A 301 -6.57 -5.97 -2.95
C MET A 301 -7.50 -6.97 -3.65
N SER A 302 -7.00 -8.15 -4.01
CA SER A 302 -7.82 -9.18 -4.64
C SER A 302 -8.91 -9.69 -3.70
N SER A 303 -9.98 -10.18 -4.28
CA SER A 303 -11.15 -10.68 -3.56
C SER A 303 -11.70 -11.94 -4.21
N ASN A 304 -12.69 -12.53 -3.56
CA ASN A 304 -13.48 -13.66 -4.12
C ASN A 304 -14.79 -13.18 -4.75
N TYR A 305 -14.83 -11.94 -5.25
CA TYR A 305 -16.01 -11.41 -5.94
C TYR A 305 -16.47 -12.37 -7.04
N ASN A 306 -17.77 -12.57 -7.16
CA ASN A 306 -18.40 -13.58 -8.02
C ASN A 306 -17.91 -15.02 -7.77
N THR A 307 -17.52 -15.35 -6.53
CA THR A 307 -17.04 -16.69 -6.11
C THR A 307 -15.82 -17.13 -6.92
N ARG A 308 -15.00 -16.18 -7.38
CA ARG A 308 -13.78 -16.46 -8.12
C ARG A 308 -12.62 -16.77 -7.17
N PRO A 309 -11.90 -17.91 -7.36
CA PRO A 309 -10.68 -18.19 -6.62
C PRO A 309 -9.59 -17.17 -6.93
N ARG A 310 -8.85 -16.75 -5.92
CA ARG A 310 -7.68 -15.87 -6.13
C ARG A 310 -6.54 -16.63 -6.80
N ALA A 311 -5.76 -15.92 -7.61
CA ALA A 311 -4.61 -16.46 -8.35
C ALA A 311 -3.52 -17.00 -7.40
N ALA A 312 -2.64 -17.87 -7.93
CA ALA A 312 -1.40 -18.22 -7.26
C ALA A 312 -0.44 -17.02 -7.24
N GLU A 313 0.45 -16.98 -6.23
CA GLU A 313 1.61 -16.06 -6.24
C GLU A 313 2.89 -16.88 -6.42
N ILE A 314 3.69 -16.48 -7.39
CA ILE A 314 4.94 -17.14 -7.76
C ILE A 314 6.08 -16.12 -7.61
N MET A 315 7.07 -16.46 -6.81
CA MET A 315 8.29 -15.69 -6.67
C MET A 315 9.32 -16.21 -7.66
N VAL A 316 9.92 -15.30 -8.43
CA VAL A 316 10.98 -15.62 -9.38
C VAL A 316 12.29 -15.00 -8.91
N ASP A 317 13.33 -15.82 -8.78
CA ASP A 317 14.70 -15.41 -8.47
C ASP A 317 15.65 -16.04 -9.49
N GLY A 318 16.15 -15.21 -10.40
CA GLY A 318 16.89 -15.70 -11.57
C GLY A 318 16.03 -16.60 -12.43
N ASP A 319 16.42 -17.86 -12.55
CA ASP A 319 15.74 -18.93 -13.30
C ASP A 319 14.92 -19.89 -12.42
N VAL A 320 14.83 -19.58 -11.12
CA VAL A 320 14.04 -20.36 -10.16
C VAL A 320 12.67 -19.71 -9.94
N ALA A 321 11.60 -20.47 -10.17
CA ALA A 321 10.22 -20.09 -9.90
C ALA A 321 9.67 -20.90 -8.72
N THR A 322 9.24 -20.21 -7.65
CA THR A 322 8.72 -20.83 -6.43
C THR A 322 7.28 -20.39 -6.18
N VAL A 323 6.38 -21.36 -5.98
CA VAL A 323 5.02 -21.05 -5.55
C VAL A 323 5.05 -20.62 -4.08
N VAL A 324 4.86 -19.33 -3.82
CA VAL A 324 4.82 -18.77 -2.45
C VAL A 324 3.40 -18.69 -1.91
N ARG A 325 2.40 -18.84 -2.80
CA ARG A 325 0.99 -19.00 -2.45
C ARG A 325 0.30 -19.86 -3.51
N GLU A 326 -0.34 -20.92 -3.04
CA GLU A 326 -1.17 -21.77 -3.88
C GLU A 326 -2.39 -21.03 -4.42
N ARG A 327 -2.84 -21.36 -5.64
CA ARG A 327 -4.14 -20.94 -6.17
C ARG A 327 -5.24 -21.43 -5.25
N GLU A 328 -6.21 -20.60 -4.97
CA GLU A 328 -7.39 -21.02 -4.21
C GLU A 328 -8.21 -22.04 -5.00
N THR A 329 -8.86 -22.93 -4.27
CA THR A 329 -9.82 -23.90 -4.83
C THR A 329 -11.23 -23.56 -4.38
N LEU A 330 -12.25 -23.99 -5.13
CA LEU A 330 -13.64 -23.82 -4.73
C LEU A 330 -13.94 -24.43 -3.35
N LEU A 331 -13.31 -25.57 -3.01
CA LEU A 331 -13.44 -26.17 -1.69
C LEU A 331 -12.91 -25.27 -0.58
N LYS A 332 -11.78 -24.58 -0.80
CA LYS A 332 -11.25 -23.60 0.17
C LYS A 332 -12.17 -22.39 0.32
N LEU A 333 -12.83 -21.94 -0.74
CA LEU A 333 -13.79 -20.84 -0.69
C LEU A 333 -15.01 -21.16 0.18
N MET A 334 -15.50 -22.38 0.08
CA MET A 334 -16.66 -22.87 0.85
C MET A 334 -16.28 -23.34 2.26
N GLN A 335 -15.01 -23.28 2.64
CA GLN A 335 -14.57 -23.73 3.95
C GLN A 335 -15.22 -22.89 5.07
N GLY A 336 -15.94 -23.54 5.95
CA GLY A 336 -16.68 -22.90 7.03
C GLY A 336 -18.14 -22.57 6.70
N GLU A 337 -18.61 -22.86 5.49
CA GLU A 337 -20.02 -22.79 5.13
C GLU A 337 -20.76 -24.04 5.62
N HIS A 338 -21.99 -23.85 6.10
CA HIS A 338 -22.84 -24.92 6.62
C HIS A 338 -24.23 -24.87 5.96
N ILE A 339 -24.71 -26.04 5.58
CA ILE A 339 -26.10 -26.20 5.14
C ILE A 339 -27.02 -26.08 6.36
N LEU A 340 -28.05 -25.26 6.26
CA LEU A 340 -29.05 -25.16 7.33
C LEU A 340 -29.75 -26.52 7.51
N PRO A 341 -29.99 -26.95 8.77
CA PRO A 341 -30.77 -28.14 9.01
C PRO A 341 -32.18 -27.93 8.47
N VAL A 342 -32.69 -28.89 7.70
CA VAL A 342 -34.05 -28.89 7.12
C VAL A 342 -35.05 -29.36 8.17
#